data_e533d3f91385d6a9ca5b88e476e0f8b5
#
_entry.id   e533d3f91385d6a9ca5b88e476e0f8b5
#
_cell.length_a   1.000
_cell.length_b   1.000
_cell.length_c   1.000
_cell.angle_alpha   90.00
_cell.angle_beta   90.00
_cell.angle_gamma   90.00
#
_symmetry.space_group_name_H-M   'P 1'
#
loop_
_entity.id
_entity.type
_entity.pdbx_description
1 polymer ?
#
loop_
_entity_poly.entity_id
_entity_poly.type
_entity_poly.pdbx_seq_one_letter_code
_entity_poly.pdbx_strand_id
1 'polypeptide(L)'
;MRNVTLILDDGSRFSGKSFGYEKPVAGEVVFNTAMTGYPESLTDPSYAGQLMTLTYPLVGNYGVPPFTIEPNGLATFMESEKIHAEAIIVSDYSYEYSHWNAVESLGDWLKREQIPGITGIDTRELTKVLREHGVMMGKIVFDDEPDNVPEAVYAGVNYVDRVSCKEIICYLPAGTSQTFSVNSSYAQLNSQFSTFNSQFKKVILVDCGVKTNIIRCLLKRNVEVIRVPWDYDYSGLEFDGLFISNGPGDPDTCDAAVQNIRKAMVNEKLPIFGICMGNQLLSKAGGAK
;
A
#
# COMPACT_ATOMS: atom_id res chain seq x y z
N MET A 1 24.97 -13.47 -8.49
CA MET A 1 24.52 -12.38 -7.60
C MET A 1 25.53 -11.26 -7.66
N ARG A 2 25.12 -10.09 -8.05
CA ARG A 2 25.97 -8.89 -8.10
C ARG A 2 26.11 -8.28 -6.70
N ASN A 3 27.25 -7.67 -6.45
CA ASN A 3 27.41 -6.86 -5.25
C ASN A 3 26.64 -5.56 -5.39
N VAL A 4 26.00 -5.16 -4.32
CA VAL A 4 25.19 -3.94 -4.24
C VAL A 4 25.45 -3.21 -2.93
N THR A 5 25.32 -1.91 -2.96
CA THR A 5 25.45 -1.05 -1.78
C THR A 5 24.20 -0.22 -1.62
N LEU A 6 23.59 -0.27 -0.42
CA LEU A 6 22.62 0.72 0.02
C LEU A 6 23.39 1.94 0.55
N ILE A 7 23.09 3.12 0.03
CA ILE A 7 23.68 4.39 0.45
C ILE A 7 22.55 5.29 0.96
N LEU A 8 22.65 5.71 2.21
CA LEU A 8 21.73 6.68 2.82
C LEU A 8 22.18 8.11 2.56
N ASP A 9 21.27 9.06 2.74
CA ASP A 9 21.56 10.48 2.51
C ASP A 9 22.50 11.11 3.56
N ASP A 10 22.70 10.47 4.72
CA ASP A 10 23.79 10.85 5.66
C ASP A 10 25.17 10.34 5.23
N GLY A 11 25.25 9.59 4.11
CA GLY A 11 26.46 8.96 3.61
C GLY A 11 26.74 7.55 4.15
N SER A 12 25.95 7.03 5.07
CA SER A 12 26.05 5.65 5.59
C SER A 12 25.91 4.64 4.46
N ARG A 13 26.73 3.57 4.50
CA ARG A 13 26.79 2.58 3.44
C ARG A 13 26.67 1.18 4.00
N PHE A 14 25.80 0.37 3.39
CA PHE A 14 25.56 -1.02 3.75
C PHE A 14 25.76 -1.89 2.51
N SER A 15 26.78 -2.75 2.51
CA SER A 15 27.09 -3.62 1.38
C SER A 15 26.37 -4.95 1.52
N GLY A 16 25.89 -5.49 0.39
CA GLY A 16 25.15 -6.74 0.33
C GLY A 16 25.22 -7.37 -1.07
N LYS A 17 24.29 -8.27 -1.35
CA LYS A 17 24.18 -8.97 -2.63
C LYS A 17 22.75 -8.91 -3.15
N SER A 18 22.60 -8.75 -4.47
CA SER A 18 21.30 -8.81 -5.13
C SER A 18 20.75 -10.24 -5.16
N PHE A 19 19.44 -10.41 -4.83
CA PHE A 19 18.72 -11.66 -5.05
C PHE A 19 17.40 -11.47 -5.83
N GLY A 20 16.96 -10.22 -6.01
CA GLY A 20 15.79 -9.84 -6.80
C GLY A 20 16.16 -9.40 -8.22
N TYR A 21 15.39 -8.46 -8.76
CA TYR A 21 15.69 -7.86 -10.06
C TYR A 21 16.87 -6.90 -9.98
N GLU A 22 17.77 -6.97 -10.96
CA GLU A 22 19.02 -6.20 -10.97
C GLU A 22 18.80 -4.83 -11.62
N LYS A 23 18.31 -3.89 -10.83
CA LYS A 23 18.02 -2.51 -11.23
C LYS A 23 18.39 -1.56 -10.08
N PRO A 24 19.13 -0.47 -10.31
CA PRO A 24 19.31 0.56 -9.32
C PRO A 24 17.99 1.24 -9.02
N VAL A 25 17.78 1.63 -7.76
CA VAL A 25 16.54 2.26 -7.28
C VAL A 25 16.82 3.19 -6.11
N ALA A 26 15.98 4.19 -5.92
CA ALA A 26 16.03 5.09 -4.80
C ALA A 26 14.63 5.29 -4.20
N GLY A 27 14.57 5.59 -2.90
CA GLY A 27 13.31 5.79 -2.16
C GLY A 27 13.55 6.11 -0.70
N GLU A 28 12.47 6.34 0.04
CA GLU A 28 12.52 6.45 1.49
C GLU A 28 12.84 5.08 2.11
N VAL A 29 13.85 5.01 2.97
CA VAL A 29 14.22 3.77 3.64
C VAL A 29 13.40 3.60 4.90
N VAL A 30 12.59 2.56 4.93
CA VAL A 30 11.73 2.24 6.08
C VAL A 30 12.00 0.84 6.60
N PHE A 31 11.58 0.54 7.84
CA PHE A 31 11.70 -0.81 8.38
C PHE A 31 10.37 -1.37 8.85
N ASN A 32 10.23 -2.69 8.72
CA ASN A 32 9.08 -3.46 9.18
C ASN A 32 9.57 -4.55 10.14
N THR A 33 8.93 -4.65 11.31
CA THR A 33 9.30 -5.58 12.37
C THR A 33 8.47 -6.87 12.37
N ALA A 34 7.59 -7.05 11.38
CA ALA A 34 6.80 -8.27 11.27
C ALA A 34 7.69 -9.50 11.02
N MET A 35 7.40 -10.60 11.69
CA MET A 35 8.13 -11.87 11.52
C MET A 35 7.66 -12.66 10.31
N THR A 36 6.45 -12.43 9.87
CA THR A 36 5.79 -13.13 8.74
C THR A 36 5.00 -12.12 7.92
N GLY A 37 4.51 -12.53 6.75
CA GLY A 37 3.63 -11.68 5.93
C GLY A 37 4.40 -10.75 4.98
N TYR A 38 5.57 -11.16 4.49
CA TYR A 38 6.28 -10.35 3.50
C TYR A 38 5.53 -10.22 2.16
N PRO A 39 4.72 -11.20 1.67
CA PRO A 39 3.91 -11.00 0.48
C PRO A 39 2.84 -9.92 0.69
N GLU A 40 2.16 -9.94 1.83
CA GLU A 40 1.19 -8.93 2.23
C GLU A 40 1.84 -7.55 2.40
N SER A 41 3.01 -7.50 3.03
CA SER A 41 3.75 -6.23 3.21
C SER A 41 4.22 -5.64 1.88
N LEU A 42 4.76 -6.46 0.98
CA LEU A 42 5.23 -6.00 -0.34
C LEU A 42 4.09 -5.48 -1.22
N THR A 43 2.90 -6.08 -1.10
CA THR A 43 1.70 -5.68 -1.85
C THR A 43 0.85 -4.62 -1.13
N ASP A 44 1.25 -4.16 0.06
CA ASP A 44 0.59 -3.04 0.75
C ASP A 44 0.91 -1.72 0.04
N PRO A 45 -0.11 -1.01 -0.50
CA PRO A 45 0.10 0.26 -1.17
C PRO A 45 0.77 1.34 -0.31
N SER A 46 0.74 1.21 1.02
CA SER A 46 1.42 2.15 1.94
C SER A 46 2.94 2.21 1.74
N TYR A 47 3.54 1.19 1.11
CA TYR A 47 4.98 1.16 0.83
C TYR A 47 5.37 1.74 -0.54
N ALA A 48 4.46 2.39 -1.26
CA ALA A 48 4.80 3.02 -2.54
C ALA A 48 5.85 4.13 -2.34
N GLY A 49 6.93 4.05 -3.13
CA GLY A 49 8.08 4.96 -3.03
C GLY A 49 9.10 4.60 -1.95
N GLN A 50 8.95 3.45 -1.27
CA GLN A 50 9.79 3.08 -0.12
C GLN A 50 10.68 1.87 -0.40
N LEU A 51 11.90 1.90 0.15
CA LEU A 51 12.83 0.78 0.24
C LEU A 51 12.57 0.08 1.58
N MET A 52 11.95 -1.10 1.54
CA MET A 52 11.44 -1.78 2.73
C MET A 52 12.50 -2.70 3.35
N THR A 53 12.94 -2.39 4.56
CA THR A 53 13.84 -3.23 5.35
C THR A 53 13.03 -4.16 6.26
N LEU A 54 13.21 -5.48 6.13
CA LEU A 54 12.65 -6.46 7.05
C LEU A 54 13.66 -6.75 8.16
N THR A 55 13.27 -6.51 9.41
CA THR A 55 14.16 -6.71 10.58
C THR A 55 14.23 -8.17 11.02
N TYR A 56 13.27 -9.01 10.62
CA TYR A 56 13.33 -10.43 10.87
C TYR A 56 14.48 -11.05 10.07
N PRO A 57 15.37 -11.83 10.71
CA PRO A 57 16.66 -12.18 10.09
C PRO A 57 16.52 -13.09 8.87
N LEU A 58 15.55 -14.00 8.83
CA LEU A 58 15.40 -14.96 7.72
C LEU A 58 14.11 -14.67 6.93
N VAL A 59 14.27 -14.36 5.65
CA VAL A 59 13.16 -14.04 4.74
C VAL A 59 13.21 -14.94 3.50
N GLY A 60 12.05 -15.30 2.94
CA GLY A 60 11.94 -16.16 1.77
C GLY A 60 11.64 -17.63 2.08
N ASN A 61 11.83 -18.06 3.33
CA ASN A 61 11.75 -19.46 3.76
C ASN A 61 10.39 -20.15 3.56
N TYR A 62 9.30 -19.41 3.39
CA TYR A 62 7.99 -19.98 3.09
C TYR A 62 7.47 -19.68 1.68
N GLY A 63 8.29 -19.03 0.82
CA GLY A 63 7.93 -18.74 -0.56
C GLY A 63 6.80 -17.73 -0.72
N VAL A 64 6.15 -17.73 -1.87
CA VAL A 64 5.06 -16.82 -2.24
C VAL A 64 3.83 -17.63 -2.63
N PRO A 65 2.64 -17.30 -2.08
CA PRO A 65 1.41 -17.96 -2.46
C PRO A 65 0.97 -17.58 -3.88
N PRO A 66 0.08 -18.38 -4.52
CA PRO A 66 -0.41 -18.04 -5.84
C PRO A 66 -1.18 -16.72 -5.83
N PHE A 67 -1.01 -15.92 -6.89
CA PHE A 67 -1.87 -14.77 -7.10
C PHE A 67 -3.23 -15.25 -7.60
N THR A 68 -4.22 -15.25 -6.72
CA THR A 68 -5.59 -15.65 -7.01
C THR A 68 -6.55 -14.51 -6.66
N ILE A 69 -7.61 -14.39 -7.46
CA ILE A 69 -8.63 -13.34 -7.30
C ILE A 69 -9.95 -14.01 -6.92
N GLU A 70 -10.60 -13.49 -5.90
CA GLU A 70 -11.93 -13.89 -5.47
C GLU A 70 -12.99 -13.41 -6.47
N PRO A 71 -14.22 -13.97 -6.49
CA PRO A 71 -15.28 -13.53 -7.40
C PRO A 71 -15.64 -12.04 -7.30
N ASN A 72 -15.37 -11.41 -6.15
CA ASN A 72 -15.53 -9.98 -5.94
C ASN A 72 -14.35 -9.12 -6.46
N GLY A 73 -13.37 -9.74 -7.12
CA GLY A 73 -12.21 -9.04 -7.67
C GLY A 73 -11.09 -8.76 -6.67
N LEU A 74 -11.19 -9.21 -5.41
CA LEU A 74 -10.15 -9.01 -4.39
C LEU A 74 -9.09 -10.11 -4.46
N ALA A 75 -7.82 -9.73 -4.31
CA ALA A 75 -6.73 -10.69 -4.20
C ALA A 75 -6.88 -11.54 -2.92
N THR A 76 -6.70 -12.85 -3.00
CA THR A 76 -6.96 -13.76 -1.87
C THR A 76 -5.89 -13.66 -0.78
N PHE A 77 -4.60 -13.64 -1.17
CA PHE A 77 -3.45 -13.72 -0.26
C PHE A 77 -2.60 -12.44 -0.22
N MET A 78 -2.96 -11.45 -1.02
CA MET A 78 -2.22 -10.20 -1.17
C MET A 78 -3.07 -9.01 -0.71
N GLU A 79 -2.42 -7.88 -0.44
CA GLU A 79 -3.12 -6.65 -0.05
C GLU A 79 -3.45 -5.75 -1.24
N SER A 80 -2.92 -6.06 -2.42
CA SER A 80 -3.26 -5.45 -3.70
C SER A 80 -2.83 -6.35 -4.86
N GLU A 81 -2.96 -5.86 -6.09
CA GLU A 81 -2.69 -6.62 -7.31
C GLU A 81 -1.22 -6.68 -7.71
N LYS A 82 -0.34 -5.89 -7.06
CA LYS A 82 1.09 -5.78 -7.40
C LYS A 82 1.95 -5.45 -6.18
N ILE A 83 3.27 -5.58 -6.33
CA ILE A 83 4.23 -5.05 -5.35
C ILE A 83 4.26 -3.52 -5.47
N HIS A 84 4.22 -2.83 -4.32
CA HIS A 84 4.31 -1.37 -4.23
C HIS A 84 5.64 -0.88 -3.68
N ALA A 85 6.33 -1.69 -2.85
CA ALA A 85 7.66 -1.35 -2.38
C ALA A 85 8.64 -1.25 -3.56
N GLU A 86 9.51 -0.24 -3.55
CA GLU A 86 10.53 -0.04 -4.58
C GLU A 86 11.66 -1.07 -4.49
N ALA A 87 11.93 -1.60 -3.31
CA ALA A 87 12.87 -2.69 -3.06
C ALA A 87 12.61 -3.35 -1.70
N ILE A 88 13.18 -4.55 -1.51
CA ILE A 88 13.24 -5.23 -0.22
C ILE A 88 14.70 -5.41 0.22
N ILE A 89 14.96 -5.14 1.50
CA ILE A 89 16.27 -5.24 2.14
C ILE A 89 16.17 -6.20 3.30
N VAL A 90 17.01 -7.26 3.28
CA VAL A 90 16.98 -8.32 4.29
C VAL A 90 18.38 -8.67 4.78
N SER A 91 18.45 -9.21 5.99
CA SER A 91 19.71 -9.75 6.52
C SER A 91 20.04 -11.08 5.83
N ASP A 92 19.15 -12.04 5.89
CA ASP A 92 19.30 -13.36 5.34
C ASP A 92 18.15 -13.72 4.39
N TYR A 93 18.50 -14.16 3.17
CA TYR A 93 17.53 -14.65 2.19
C TYR A 93 17.63 -16.17 2.04
N SER A 94 16.50 -16.86 2.25
CA SER A 94 16.39 -18.29 1.98
C SER A 94 16.10 -18.54 0.51
N TYR A 95 17.01 -19.23 -0.17
CA TYR A 95 16.85 -19.64 -1.59
C TYR A 95 15.86 -20.79 -1.73
N GLU A 96 15.74 -21.60 -0.68
CA GLU A 96 14.79 -22.70 -0.62
C GLU A 96 13.60 -22.30 0.23
N TYR A 97 12.42 -22.68 -0.20
CA TYR A 97 11.17 -22.42 0.54
C TYR A 97 10.39 -23.70 0.76
N SER A 98 9.63 -23.72 1.86
CA SER A 98 8.78 -24.83 2.22
C SER A 98 7.50 -24.33 2.89
N HIS A 99 6.42 -24.29 2.13
CA HIS A 99 5.08 -24.01 2.63
C HIS A 99 4.06 -24.64 1.69
N TRP A 100 2.99 -25.21 2.24
CA TRP A 100 1.97 -25.93 1.46
C TRP A 100 1.29 -25.06 0.37
N ASN A 101 1.24 -23.73 0.58
CA ASN A 101 0.60 -22.80 -0.35
C ASN A 101 1.60 -22.05 -1.24
N ALA A 102 2.89 -22.35 -1.17
CA ALA A 102 3.88 -21.65 -1.96
C ALA A 102 3.96 -22.23 -3.38
N VAL A 103 4.03 -21.35 -4.38
CA VAL A 103 4.14 -21.70 -5.80
C VAL A 103 5.44 -21.21 -6.42
N GLU A 104 6.10 -20.23 -5.81
CA GLU A 104 7.37 -19.67 -6.31
C GLU A 104 8.23 -19.15 -5.15
N SER A 105 9.53 -18.94 -5.41
CA SER A 105 10.42 -18.29 -4.46
C SER A 105 10.17 -16.77 -4.41
N LEU A 106 10.50 -16.14 -3.28
CA LEU A 106 10.45 -14.67 -3.18
C LEU A 106 11.36 -14.02 -4.25
N GLY A 107 12.56 -14.55 -4.49
CA GLY A 107 13.51 -14.01 -5.48
C GLY A 107 12.96 -14.06 -6.91
N ASP A 108 12.27 -15.14 -7.29
CA ASP A 108 11.69 -15.27 -8.63
C ASP A 108 10.49 -14.34 -8.79
N TRP A 109 9.65 -14.20 -7.76
CA TRP A 109 8.57 -13.23 -7.76
C TRP A 109 9.09 -11.79 -7.92
N LEU A 110 10.11 -11.39 -7.13
CA LEU A 110 10.73 -10.07 -7.24
C LEU A 110 11.30 -9.81 -8.64
N LYS A 111 11.96 -10.80 -9.25
CA LYS A 111 12.50 -10.69 -10.62
C LYS A 111 11.38 -10.49 -11.64
N ARG A 112 10.31 -11.25 -11.52
CA ARG A 112 9.13 -11.16 -12.40
C ARG A 112 8.45 -9.79 -12.31
N GLU A 113 8.33 -9.25 -11.09
CA GLU A 113 7.74 -7.92 -10.83
C GLU A 113 8.75 -6.77 -11.01
N GLN A 114 10.00 -7.08 -11.40
CA GLN A 114 11.09 -6.09 -11.59
C GLN A 114 11.44 -5.29 -10.33
N ILE A 115 11.38 -5.93 -9.18
CA ILE A 115 11.68 -5.33 -7.86
C ILE A 115 13.05 -5.78 -7.37
N PRO A 116 13.95 -4.87 -7.01
CA PRO A 116 15.23 -5.21 -6.39
C PRO A 116 15.06 -5.87 -5.03
N GLY A 117 15.92 -6.87 -4.76
CA GLY A 117 16.03 -7.50 -3.46
C GLY A 117 17.51 -7.58 -3.04
N ILE A 118 17.83 -7.18 -1.81
CA ILE A 118 19.19 -7.17 -1.28
C ILE A 118 19.25 -8.02 -0.03
N THR A 119 20.25 -8.88 0.05
CA THR A 119 20.57 -9.72 1.22
C THR A 119 22.00 -9.46 1.73
N GLY A 120 22.26 -9.84 2.98
CA GLY A 120 23.56 -9.65 3.62
C GLY A 120 23.73 -8.30 4.30
N ILE A 121 22.66 -7.51 4.43
CA ILE A 121 22.66 -6.20 5.10
C ILE A 121 22.53 -6.40 6.61
N ASP A 122 23.31 -5.67 7.41
CA ASP A 122 23.04 -5.55 8.84
C ASP A 122 21.78 -4.72 9.08
N THR A 123 20.61 -5.39 8.98
CA THR A 123 19.31 -4.75 9.15
C THR A 123 19.07 -4.24 10.57
N ARG A 124 19.80 -4.78 11.56
CA ARG A 124 19.75 -4.31 12.93
C ARG A 124 20.43 -2.95 13.08
N GLU A 125 21.63 -2.79 12.51
CA GLU A 125 22.33 -1.50 12.51
C GLU A 125 21.59 -0.47 11.69
N LEU A 126 21.13 -0.84 10.47
CA LEU A 126 20.30 0.02 9.64
C LEU A 126 19.05 0.53 10.39
N THR A 127 18.35 -0.35 11.12
CA THR A 127 17.16 0.03 11.89
C THR A 127 17.50 1.01 13.02
N LYS A 128 18.67 0.90 13.66
CA LYS A 128 19.08 1.88 14.69
C LYS A 128 19.29 3.26 14.05
N VAL A 129 20.00 3.32 12.93
CA VAL A 129 20.21 4.58 12.18
C VAL A 129 18.86 5.21 11.83
N LEU A 130 17.94 4.46 11.24
CA LEU A 130 16.61 4.97 10.87
C LEU A 130 15.79 5.46 12.09
N ARG A 131 15.89 4.78 13.23
CA ARG A 131 15.18 5.20 14.47
C ARG A 131 15.72 6.48 15.05
N GLU A 132 17.01 6.74 14.92
CA GLU A 132 17.66 7.95 15.45
C GLU A 132 17.41 9.17 14.57
N HIS A 133 17.38 9.00 13.26
CA HIS A 133 17.26 10.09 12.29
C HIS A 133 15.80 10.34 11.82
N GLY A 134 14.93 9.35 11.94
CA GLY A 134 13.55 9.43 11.44
C GLY A 134 13.46 9.12 9.94
N VAL A 135 12.93 10.04 9.13
CA VAL A 135 12.82 9.88 7.69
C VAL A 135 14.20 10.00 7.03
N MET A 136 14.60 8.95 6.28
CA MET A 136 15.87 8.94 5.54
C MET A 136 15.65 8.44 4.12
N MET A 137 16.23 9.16 3.16
CA MET A 137 16.28 8.69 1.79
C MET A 137 17.48 7.78 1.59
N GLY A 138 17.35 6.85 0.65
CA GLY A 138 18.44 5.97 0.31
C GLY A 138 18.41 5.56 -1.15
N LYS A 139 19.53 5.04 -1.62
CA LYS A 139 19.66 4.49 -2.96
C LYS A 139 20.40 3.17 -2.95
N ILE A 140 19.93 2.26 -3.79
CA ILE A 140 20.56 0.97 -4.03
C ILE A 140 21.33 1.07 -5.33
N VAL A 141 22.64 0.85 -5.27
CA VAL A 141 23.55 0.93 -6.41
C VAL A 141 24.30 -0.39 -6.59
N PHE A 142 24.61 -0.72 -7.82
CA PHE A 142 25.48 -1.85 -8.13
C PHE A 142 26.93 -1.38 -8.16
N ASP A 143 27.84 -2.14 -7.58
CA ASP A 143 29.26 -1.74 -7.42
C ASP A 143 29.98 -1.51 -8.76
N ASP A 144 29.48 -2.14 -9.82
CA ASP A 144 29.99 -2.00 -11.21
C ASP A 144 29.28 -0.88 -12.02
N GLU A 145 28.22 -0.23 -11.44
CA GLU A 145 27.46 0.86 -12.05
C GLU A 145 27.19 1.99 -11.03
N PRO A 146 28.18 2.64 -10.43
CA PRO A 146 28.01 3.38 -9.17
C PRO A 146 27.22 4.70 -9.27
N ASP A 147 27.07 5.30 -10.44
CA ASP A 147 26.68 6.73 -10.54
C ASP A 147 25.37 7.04 -11.29
N ASN A 148 24.59 6.05 -11.67
CA ASN A 148 23.42 6.26 -12.55
C ASN A 148 22.06 6.06 -11.86
N VAL A 149 21.92 6.45 -10.59
CA VAL A 149 20.65 6.34 -9.87
C VAL A 149 19.98 7.68 -9.77
N PRO A 150 18.72 7.84 -10.20
CA PRO A 150 17.97 9.06 -9.98
C PRO A 150 17.86 9.36 -8.47
N GLU A 151 17.98 10.62 -8.10
CA GLU A 151 17.71 11.02 -6.73
C GLU A 151 16.24 10.70 -6.39
N ALA A 152 16.03 10.14 -5.21
CA ALA A 152 14.69 9.89 -4.72
C ALA A 152 14.06 11.22 -4.31
N VAL A 153 13.05 11.65 -5.03
CA VAL A 153 12.21 12.78 -4.64
C VAL A 153 10.96 12.23 -4.00
N TYR A 154 10.92 12.20 -2.67
CA TYR A 154 9.74 11.76 -1.91
C TYR A 154 8.85 12.96 -1.54
N ALA A 155 9.47 14.07 -1.13
CA ALA A 155 8.75 15.27 -0.72
C ALA A 155 7.94 15.89 -1.87
N GLY A 156 6.67 16.22 -1.60
CA GLY A 156 5.76 16.85 -2.56
C GLY A 156 5.20 15.92 -3.64
N VAL A 157 5.54 14.64 -3.63
CA VAL A 157 4.95 13.64 -4.53
C VAL A 157 3.64 13.13 -3.94
N ASN A 158 2.54 13.20 -4.69
CA ASN A 158 1.28 12.57 -4.28
C ASN A 158 1.31 11.07 -4.59
N TYR A 159 1.77 10.27 -3.62
CA TYR A 159 1.77 8.82 -3.73
C TYR A 159 0.37 8.21 -3.62
N VAL A 160 -0.56 8.89 -2.94
CA VAL A 160 -1.97 8.45 -2.87
C VAL A 160 -2.57 8.40 -4.27
N ASP A 161 -2.34 9.41 -5.11
CA ASP A 161 -2.83 9.40 -6.49
C ASP A 161 -2.28 8.22 -7.32
N ARG A 162 -1.04 7.78 -7.05
CA ARG A 162 -0.41 6.66 -7.78
C ARG A 162 -1.05 5.30 -7.44
N VAL A 163 -1.61 5.15 -6.23
CA VAL A 163 -2.12 3.86 -5.73
C VAL A 163 -3.65 3.79 -5.62
N SER A 164 -4.32 4.93 -5.61
CA SER A 164 -5.78 5.02 -5.56
C SER A 164 -6.43 4.43 -6.81
N CYS A 165 -7.60 3.81 -6.64
CA CYS A 165 -8.42 3.38 -7.77
C CYS A 165 -8.79 4.56 -8.68
N LYS A 166 -9.11 4.27 -9.93
CA LYS A 166 -9.52 5.29 -10.92
C LYS A 166 -11.00 5.21 -11.28
N GLU A 167 -11.68 4.17 -10.78
CA GLU A 167 -13.09 3.90 -10.99
C GLU A 167 -13.79 3.68 -9.64
N ILE A 168 -15.11 3.83 -9.63
CA ILE A 168 -15.93 3.52 -8.46
C ILE A 168 -16.21 2.01 -8.46
N ILE A 169 -15.91 1.32 -7.36
CA ILE A 169 -16.11 -0.13 -7.25
C ILE A 169 -17.02 -0.42 -6.07
N CYS A 170 -18.18 -1.01 -6.33
CA CYS A 170 -19.10 -1.46 -5.28
C CYS A 170 -18.88 -2.94 -5.00
N TYR A 171 -18.53 -3.26 -3.76
CA TYR A 171 -18.35 -4.63 -3.27
C TYR A 171 -19.54 -5.04 -2.42
N LEU A 172 -20.12 -6.20 -2.70
CA LEU A 172 -21.28 -6.74 -1.99
C LEU A 172 -20.88 -7.87 -1.02
N PRO A 173 -21.48 -7.98 0.16
CA PRO A 173 -21.22 -9.05 1.11
C PRO A 173 -21.45 -10.46 0.52
N ALA A 174 -22.28 -10.58 -0.52
CA ALA A 174 -22.49 -11.83 -1.25
C ALA A 174 -21.28 -12.32 -2.09
N GLY A 175 -20.17 -11.60 -2.06
CA GLY A 175 -18.92 -11.97 -2.74
C GLY A 175 -18.84 -11.57 -4.20
N THR A 176 -19.59 -10.56 -4.63
CA THR A 176 -19.53 -9.97 -5.98
C THR A 176 -19.14 -8.50 -5.93
N SER A 177 -18.68 -7.96 -7.05
CA SER A 177 -18.43 -6.52 -7.21
C SER A 177 -18.91 -6.00 -8.57
N GLN A 178 -19.13 -4.69 -8.64
CA GLN A 178 -19.46 -3.98 -9.87
C GLN A 178 -18.65 -2.68 -9.95
N THR A 179 -18.20 -2.34 -11.15
CA THR A 179 -17.40 -1.14 -11.42
C THR A 179 -18.23 -0.11 -12.18
N PHE A 180 -18.09 1.15 -11.79
CA PHE A 180 -18.81 2.29 -12.37
C PHE A 180 -17.84 3.41 -12.71
N SER A 181 -18.14 4.15 -13.77
CA SER A 181 -17.35 5.32 -14.13
C SER A 181 -17.48 6.44 -13.08
N VAL A 182 -16.39 7.11 -12.77
CA VAL A 182 -16.37 8.33 -11.93
C VAL A 182 -17.17 9.48 -12.57
N ASN A 183 -17.43 9.42 -13.87
CA ASN A 183 -18.25 10.40 -14.62
C ASN A 183 -19.75 10.10 -14.59
N SER A 184 -20.18 9.00 -13.96
CA SER A 184 -21.61 8.69 -13.81
C SER A 184 -22.29 9.72 -12.91
N SER A 185 -23.52 10.13 -13.24
CA SER A 185 -24.26 11.05 -12.38
C SER A 185 -24.65 10.41 -11.04
N TYR A 186 -24.73 11.21 -9.98
CA TYR A 186 -25.16 10.73 -8.65
C TYR A 186 -26.53 10.05 -8.70
N ALA A 187 -27.47 10.56 -9.52
CA ALA A 187 -28.79 9.94 -9.68
C ALA A 187 -28.71 8.52 -10.26
N GLN A 188 -27.83 8.29 -11.23
CA GLN A 188 -27.58 6.96 -11.79
C GLN A 188 -26.93 6.04 -10.76
N LEU A 189 -25.88 6.51 -10.06
CA LEU A 189 -25.17 5.73 -9.05
C LEU A 189 -26.09 5.36 -7.88
N ASN A 190 -26.84 6.32 -7.32
CA ASN A 190 -27.78 6.07 -6.23
C ASN A 190 -28.90 5.10 -6.65
N SER A 191 -29.42 5.22 -7.87
CA SER A 191 -30.40 4.26 -8.41
C SER A 191 -29.82 2.86 -8.49
N GLN A 192 -28.58 2.70 -8.98
CA GLN A 192 -27.91 1.40 -9.08
C GLN A 192 -27.57 0.83 -7.70
N PHE A 193 -27.04 1.63 -6.78
CA PHE A 193 -26.76 1.20 -5.41
C PHE A 193 -28.03 0.83 -4.63
N SER A 194 -29.18 1.42 -4.93
CA SER A 194 -30.45 1.04 -4.32
C SER A 194 -31.02 -0.30 -4.82
N THR A 195 -30.59 -0.77 -5.99
CA THR A 195 -30.96 -2.10 -6.51
C THR A 195 -30.17 -3.23 -5.83
N PHE A 196 -28.99 -2.91 -5.27
CA PHE A 196 -28.26 -3.83 -4.38
C PHE A 196 -29.02 -3.92 -3.04
N ASN A 197 -28.89 -4.94 -2.32
CA ASN A 197 -29.73 -5.30 -1.20
C ASN A 197 -29.87 -4.17 -0.15
N SER A 198 -31.09 -3.59 0.02
CA SER A 198 -31.40 -2.51 0.99
C SER A 198 -31.23 -2.91 2.47
N GLN A 199 -30.88 -4.18 2.77
CA GLN A 199 -30.69 -4.66 4.14
C GLN A 199 -29.29 -4.35 4.70
N PHE A 200 -28.31 -4.06 3.85
CA PHE A 200 -26.94 -3.79 4.28
C PHE A 200 -26.67 -2.30 4.46
N LYS A 201 -25.85 -1.98 5.45
CA LYS A 201 -25.28 -0.64 5.58
C LYS A 201 -24.27 -0.38 4.48
N LYS A 202 -24.32 0.81 3.89
CA LYS A 202 -23.42 1.25 2.82
C LYS A 202 -22.34 2.16 3.38
N VAL A 203 -21.09 1.85 3.09
CA VAL A 203 -19.93 2.66 3.50
C VAL A 203 -19.20 3.15 2.26
N ILE A 204 -19.01 4.46 2.15
CA ILE A 204 -18.04 5.01 1.21
C ILE A 204 -16.65 4.71 1.76
N LEU A 205 -15.81 4.06 0.95
CA LEU A 205 -14.41 3.84 1.21
C LEU A 205 -13.57 4.74 0.32
N VAL A 206 -13.02 5.81 0.89
CA VAL A 206 -12.07 6.69 0.19
C VAL A 206 -10.74 5.96 0.07
N ASP A 207 -10.34 5.70 -1.16
CA ASP A 207 -9.17 4.91 -1.47
C ASP A 207 -7.90 5.76 -1.51
N CYS A 208 -7.19 5.81 -0.41
CA CYS A 208 -5.85 6.41 -0.33
C CYS A 208 -4.71 5.39 -0.57
N GLY A 209 -5.04 4.16 -0.97
CA GLY A 209 -4.14 3.01 -1.06
C GLY A 209 -4.60 1.88 -0.14
N VAL A 210 -5.87 1.48 -0.29
CA VAL A 210 -6.54 0.55 0.61
C VAL A 210 -5.95 -0.85 0.53
N LYS A 211 -5.69 -1.45 1.68
CA LYS A 211 -5.41 -2.89 1.79
C LYS A 211 -6.67 -3.70 1.50
N THR A 212 -6.55 -4.71 0.66
CA THR A 212 -7.64 -5.65 0.35
C THR A 212 -8.29 -6.23 1.61
N ASN A 213 -7.49 -6.48 2.66
CA ASN A 213 -8.02 -7.02 3.92
C ASN A 213 -8.99 -6.07 4.64
N ILE A 214 -8.86 -4.75 4.48
CA ILE A 214 -9.83 -3.80 5.03
C ILE A 214 -11.20 -4.01 4.39
N ILE A 215 -11.25 -4.13 3.07
CA ILE A 215 -12.49 -4.41 2.32
C ILE A 215 -13.08 -5.75 2.78
N ARG A 216 -12.26 -6.81 2.84
CA ARG A 216 -12.70 -8.13 3.35
C ARG A 216 -13.28 -8.06 4.76
N CYS A 217 -12.68 -7.27 5.64
CA CYS A 217 -13.17 -7.09 7.01
C CYS A 217 -14.54 -6.39 7.08
N LEU A 218 -14.81 -5.43 6.21
CA LEU A 218 -16.11 -4.76 6.09
C LEU A 218 -17.17 -5.72 5.52
N LEU A 219 -16.86 -6.41 4.43
CA LEU A 219 -17.75 -7.38 3.79
C LEU A 219 -18.16 -8.52 4.75
N LYS A 220 -17.20 -9.06 5.53
CA LYS A 220 -17.47 -10.06 6.58
C LYS A 220 -18.43 -9.58 7.68
N ARG A 221 -18.63 -8.27 7.81
CA ARG A 221 -19.56 -7.63 8.74
C ARG A 221 -20.88 -7.25 8.10
N ASN A 222 -21.16 -7.76 6.91
CA ASN A 222 -22.33 -7.44 6.11
C ASN A 222 -22.45 -5.94 5.80
N VAL A 223 -21.33 -5.30 5.50
CA VAL A 223 -21.26 -3.90 5.04
C VAL A 223 -21.02 -3.91 3.54
N GLU A 224 -21.86 -3.20 2.79
CA GLU A 224 -21.64 -2.89 1.38
C GLU A 224 -20.59 -1.78 1.28
N VAL A 225 -19.55 -1.99 0.46
CA VAL A 225 -18.42 -1.07 0.35
C VAL A 225 -18.40 -0.41 -1.02
N ILE A 226 -18.54 0.90 -1.06
CA ILE A 226 -18.41 1.72 -2.27
C ILE A 226 -17.03 2.37 -2.23
N ARG A 227 -16.05 1.76 -2.89
CA ARG A 227 -14.69 2.27 -3.03
C ARG A 227 -14.65 3.37 -4.09
N VAL A 228 -14.18 4.54 -3.71
CA VAL A 228 -14.08 5.72 -4.58
C VAL A 228 -12.63 6.22 -4.63
N PRO A 229 -12.20 6.88 -5.72
CA PRO A 229 -10.89 7.53 -5.78
C PRO A 229 -10.69 8.54 -4.62
N TRP A 230 -9.44 8.75 -4.24
CA TRP A 230 -9.06 9.61 -3.11
C TRP A 230 -9.59 11.06 -3.20
N ASP A 231 -9.74 11.59 -4.41
CA ASP A 231 -10.17 12.96 -4.70
C ASP A 231 -11.64 13.07 -5.14
N TYR A 232 -12.36 11.94 -5.25
CA TYR A 232 -13.75 11.91 -5.70
C TYR A 232 -14.68 12.63 -4.73
N ASP A 233 -15.53 13.54 -5.23
CA ASP A 233 -16.60 14.16 -4.45
C ASP A 233 -17.79 13.20 -4.31
N TYR A 234 -17.97 12.64 -3.14
CA TYR A 234 -19.06 11.70 -2.82
C TYR A 234 -20.26 12.36 -2.15
N SER A 235 -20.31 13.70 -2.07
CA SER A 235 -21.37 14.45 -1.35
C SER A 235 -22.78 14.23 -1.89
N GLY A 236 -22.91 13.83 -3.15
CA GLY A 236 -24.20 13.50 -3.78
C GLY A 236 -24.59 12.02 -3.71
N LEU A 237 -23.77 11.16 -3.10
CA LEU A 237 -24.08 9.75 -2.91
C LEU A 237 -24.85 9.52 -1.61
N GLU A 238 -25.71 8.47 -1.59
CA GLU A 238 -26.43 8.01 -0.40
C GLU A 238 -25.65 6.89 0.29
N PHE A 239 -25.23 7.10 1.55
CA PHE A 239 -24.45 6.15 2.34
C PHE A 239 -24.67 6.32 3.85
N ASP A 240 -24.32 5.30 4.62
CA ASP A 240 -24.51 5.23 6.08
C ASP A 240 -23.24 5.52 6.88
N GLY A 241 -22.06 5.50 6.25
CA GLY A 241 -20.79 5.74 6.91
C GLY A 241 -19.66 6.06 5.95
N LEU A 242 -18.63 6.75 6.43
CA LEU A 242 -17.45 7.13 5.69
C LEU A 242 -16.20 6.45 6.27
N PHE A 243 -15.44 5.78 5.44
CA PHE A 243 -14.20 5.13 5.80
C PHE A 243 -13.05 5.68 4.94
N ILE A 244 -12.01 6.21 5.55
CA ILE A 244 -10.83 6.71 4.85
C ILE A 244 -9.70 5.70 5.07
N SER A 245 -9.15 5.15 3.99
CA SER A 245 -8.20 4.05 4.07
C SER A 245 -6.79 4.49 4.49
N ASN A 246 -5.93 3.50 4.75
CA ASN A 246 -4.49 3.66 4.77
C ASN A 246 -3.96 4.15 3.42
N GLY A 247 -2.72 4.60 3.39
CA GLY A 247 -2.06 5.02 2.15
C GLY A 247 -0.63 5.50 2.37
N PRO A 248 0.13 5.68 1.27
CA PRO A 248 1.50 6.16 1.29
C PRO A 248 1.60 7.69 1.26
N GLY A 249 2.80 8.20 1.55
CA GLY A 249 3.18 9.58 1.29
C GLY A 249 2.75 10.57 2.37
N ASP A 250 2.74 11.84 1.95
CA ASP A 250 2.48 12.99 2.82
C ASP A 250 1.00 13.42 2.71
N PRO A 251 0.25 13.50 3.84
CA PRO A 251 -1.14 13.97 3.83
C PRO A 251 -1.27 15.42 3.33
N ASP A 252 -0.20 16.21 3.31
CA ASP A 252 -0.22 17.57 2.80
C ASP A 252 -0.40 17.64 1.28
N THR A 253 -0.21 16.53 0.58
CA THR A 253 -0.46 16.43 -0.87
C THR A 253 -1.91 16.07 -1.22
N CYS A 254 -2.78 15.85 -0.22
CA CYS A 254 -4.14 15.29 -0.40
C CYS A 254 -5.27 16.30 -0.06
N ASP A 255 -5.13 17.57 -0.42
CA ASP A 255 -6.11 18.61 -0.07
C ASP A 255 -7.53 18.33 -0.56
N ALA A 256 -7.71 17.72 -1.74
CA ALA A 256 -9.02 17.36 -2.26
C ALA A 256 -9.77 16.39 -1.32
N ALA A 257 -9.07 15.36 -0.82
CA ALA A 257 -9.64 14.43 0.17
C ALA A 257 -10.04 15.16 1.45
N VAL A 258 -9.18 16.04 1.97
CA VAL A 258 -9.45 16.84 3.19
C VAL A 258 -10.72 17.68 3.02
N GLN A 259 -10.90 18.33 1.86
CA GLN A 259 -12.10 19.14 1.58
C GLN A 259 -13.37 18.27 1.51
N ASN A 260 -13.31 17.11 0.87
CA ASN A 260 -14.44 16.19 0.77
C ASN A 260 -14.82 15.60 2.14
N ILE A 261 -13.83 15.27 2.99
CA ILE A 261 -14.05 14.83 4.36
C ILE A 261 -14.74 15.96 5.17
N ARG A 262 -14.30 17.22 5.05
CA ARG A 262 -14.96 18.37 5.74
C ARG A 262 -16.40 18.51 5.35
N LYS A 263 -16.77 18.34 4.08
CA LYS A 263 -18.18 18.34 3.64
C LYS A 263 -18.99 17.26 4.36
N ALA A 264 -18.44 16.06 4.50
CA ALA A 264 -19.11 14.95 5.18
C ALA A 264 -19.26 15.18 6.70
N MET A 265 -18.27 15.82 7.34
CA MET A 265 -18.31 16.13 8.78
C MET A 265 -19.43 17.09 9.20
N VAL A 266 -20.03 17.82 8.27
CA VAL A 266 -21.20 18.67 8.55
C VAL A 266 -22.38 17.85 9.07
N ASN A 267 -22.49 16.60 8.67
CA ASN A 267 -23.45 15.65 9.23
C ASN A 267 -22.89 14.99 10.50
N GLU A 268 -23.13 15.59 11.66
CA GLU A 268 -22.65 15.11 12.97
C GLU A 268 -23.10 13.67 13.33
N LYS A 269 -24.12 13.14 12.64
CA LYS A 269 -24.63 11.78 12.87
C LYS A 269 -23.94 10.73 11.98
N LEU A 270 -23.19 11.17 10.98
CA LEU A 270 -22.47 10.27 10.08
C LEU A 270 -21.24 9.66 10.78
N PRO A 271 -21.15 8.34 10.97
CA PRO A 271 -19.94 7.74 11.49
C PRO A 271 -18.81 7.85 10.46
N ILE A 272 -17.66 8.39 10.89
CA ILE A 272 -16.47 8.56 10.08
C ILE A 272 -15.30 7.87 10.77
N PHE A 273 -14.56 7.07 10.01
CA PHE A 273 -13.38 6.34 10.52
C PHE A 273 -12.22 6.42 9.55
N GLY A 274 -11.02 6.64 10.07
CA GLY A 274 -9.78 6.71 9.26
C GLY A 274 -8.69 5.78 9.79
N ILE A 275 -7.94 5.13 8.90
CA ILE A 275 -6.78 4.30 9.23
C ILE A 275 -5.50 4.95 8.67
N CYS A 276 -4.46 5.11 9.51
CA CYS A 276 -3.13 5.62 9.10
C CYS A 276 -3.28 6.95 8.35
N MET A 277 -2.98 7.00 7.05
CA MET A 277 -3.20 8.17 6.19
C MET A 277 -4.61 8.73 6.37
N GLY A 278 -5.63 7.87 6.39
CA GLY A 278 -7.02 8.30 6.58
C GLY A 278 -7.28 8.98 7.92
N ASN A 279 -6.60 8.56 9.00
CA ASN A 279 -6.68 9.24 10.30
C ASN A 279 -5.99 10.62 10.26
N GLN A 280 -4.87 10.74 9.55
CA GLN A 280 -4.18 12.02 9.37
C GLN A 280 -5.04 13.01 8.57
N LEU A 281 -5.65 12.55 7.45
CA LEU A 281 -6.55 13.36 6.62
C LEU A 281 -7.80 13.78 7.40
N LEU A 282 -8.38 12.89 8.21
CA LEU A 282 -9.51 13.20 9.08
C LEU A 282 -9.13 14.24 10.14
N SER A 283 -7.94 14.12 10.75
CA SER A 283 -7.42 15.09 11.71
C SER A 283 -7.23 16.47 11.07
N LYS A 284 -6.63 16.52 9.87
CA LYS A 284 -6.50 17.78 9.08
C LYS A 284 -7.87 18.37 8.74
N ALA A 285 -8.85 17.55 8.37
CA ALA A 285 -10.22 18.02 8.11
C ALA A 285 -10.84 18.61 9.36
N GLY A 286 -10.54 18.08 10.56
CA GLY A 286 -10.93 18.62 11.86
C GLY A 286 -10.15 19.86 12.32
N GLY A 287 -9.15 20.30 11.56
CA GLY A 287 -8.37 21.52 11.85
C GLY A 287 -7.02 21.29 12.56
N ALA A 288 -6.57 20.03 12.68
CA ALA A 288 -5.20 19.74 13.13
C ALA A 288 -4.17 20.22 12.08
N LYS A 289 -2.98 20.61 12.61
CA LYS A 289 -1.81 21.00 11.80
C LYS A 289 -0.79 19.89 11.78
#